data_32c95fde793e09558317ca17043dfbf0
#
_entry.id   32c95fde793e09558317ca17043dfbf0
#
_cell.length_a   1.000
_cell.length_b   1.000
_cell.length_c   1.000
_cell.angle_alpha   90.00
_cell.angle_beta   90.00
_cell.angle_gamma   90.00
#
_symmetry.space_group_name_H-M   'P 1'
#
loop_
_entity.id
_entity.type
_entity.pdbx_description
1 polymer ?
#
loop_
_entity_poly.entity_id
_entity_poly.type
_entity_poly.pdbx_seq_one_letter_code
_entity_poly.pdbx_strand_id
1 'polypeptide(L)'
;MTYKRALSIALFLLIHTFALGQITIGFPVERMVFQRNNSNTGYVNVYGNVAQDCDRVEARLVARSSGQGVTTSWAVIDSRVDGQAFSGKIQNSGGWYTLEVRGIKNESVLFSSSVERVGIGEVFLIAGQSNAQGYGTAPNAKGANDDRVNTYVPRYHDTHASD
;
A
#
# COMPACT_ATOMS: atom_id res chain seq x y z
N MET A 1 13.13 -46.45 57.15
CA MET A 1 13.44 -45.11 56.50
C MET A 1 13.27 -45.29 55.01
N THR A 2 12.14 -44.87 54.45
CA THR A 2 11.78 -45.06 53.02
C THR A 2 11.84 -43.70 52.34
N TYR A 3 12.86 -43.50 51.51
CA TYR A 3 12.99 -42.29 50.68
C TYR A 3 12.07 -42.38 49.47
N LYS A 4 11.03 -41.52 49.43
CA LYS A 4 10.21 -41.29 48.25
C LYS A 4 10.98 -40.39 47.31
N ARG A 5 11.44 -40.91 46.16
CA ARG A 5 12.00 -40.10 45.05
C ARG A 5 10.84 -39.42 44.35
N ALA A 6 10.76 -38.11 44.42
CA ALA A 6 9.88 -37.29 43.61
C ALA A 6 10.48 -37.16 42.20
N LEU A 7 9.76 -37.68 41.20
CA LEU A 7 10.11 -37.54 39.80
C LEU A 7 9.53 -36.21 39.30
N SER A 8 10.37 -35.15 39.13
CA SER A 8 9.99 -33.90 38.52
C SER A 8 9.94 -34.08 37.01
N ILE A 9 8.74 -34.11 36.45
CA ILE A 9 8.53 -34.06 35.00
C ILE A 9 8.54 -32.57 34.59
N ALA A 10 9.65 -32.14 34.02
CA ALA A 10 9.72 -30.82 33.38
C ALA A 10 8.99 -30.88 32.03
N LEU A 11 7.79 -30.32 31.96
CA LEU A 11 7.02 -30.13 30.73
C LEU A 11 7.64 -29.00 29.92
N PHE A 12 8.47 -29.34 28.95
CA PHE A 12 8.96 -28.38 27.97
C PHE A 12 7.81 -28.00 27.03
N LEU A 13 7.17 -26.85 27.28
CA LEU A 13 6.26 -26.22 26.31
C LEU A 13 7.09 -25.73 25.13
N LEU A 14 7.08 -26.48 24.04
CA LEU A 14 7.63 -26.03 22.75
C LEU A 14 6.69 -24.97 22.20
N ILE A 15 6.97 -23.68 22.47
CA ILE A 15 6.27 -22.58 21.85
C ILE A 15 6.75 -22.51 20.40
N HIS A 16 5.98 -23.11 19.50
CA HIS A 16 6.17 -22.87 18.06
C HIS A 16 5.71 -21.45 17.77
N THR A 17 6.65 -20.52 17.70
CA THR A 17 6.39 -19.23 17.08
C THR A 17 6.18 -19.48 15.59
N PHE A 18 4.92 -19.57 15.18
CA PHE A 18 4.58 -19.46 13.76
C PHE A 18 5.05 -18.07 13.32
N ALA A 19 6.10 -18.03 12.53
CA ALA A 19 6.41 -16.83 11.76
C ALA A 19 5.20 -16.62 10.83
N LEU A 20 4.32 -15.68 11.20
CA LEU A 20 3.22 -15.27 10.32
C LEU A 20 3.87 -14.81 9.03
N GLY A 21 3.59 -15.52 7.94
CA GLY A 21 4.03 -15.12 6.62
C GLY A 21 3.66 -13.68 6.38
N GLN A 22 4.60 -12.90 5.86
CA GLN A 22 4.40 -11.48 5.61
C GLN A 22 4.21 -11.25 4.11
N ILE A 23 3.29 -10.37 3.74
CA ILE A 23 3.21 -9.78 2.42
C ILE A 23 3.71 -8.33 2.50
N THR A 24 4.63 -7.98 1.60
CA THR A 24 5.18 -6.62 1.51
C THR A 24 4.73 -6.00 0.20
N ILE A 25 4.03 -4.88 0.29
CA ILE A 25 3.63 -4.08 -0.86
C ILE A 25 4.77 -3.10 -1.15
N GLY A 26 5.48 -3.30 -2.26
CA GLY A 26 6.54 -2.41 -2.71
C GLY A 26 6.01 -1.22 -3.53
N PHE A 27 4.83 -1.40 -4.13
CA PHE A 27 4.14 -0.39 -4.91
C PHE A 27 2.62 -0.68 -4.93
N PRO A 28 1.76 0.35 -4.79
CA PRO A 28 2.06 1.77 -4.63
C PRO A 28 2.58 2.11 -3.23
N VAL A 29 3.11 3.32 -3.09
CA VAL A 29 3.39 3.91 -1.77
C VAL A 29 2.22 4.80 -1.34
N GLU A 30 2.16 5.09 -0.05
CA GLU A 30 1.16 6.00 0.52
C GLU A 30 1.16 7.36 -0.21
N ARG A 31 -0.02 7.92 -0.44
CA ARG A 31 -0.31 9.17 -1.15
C ARG A 31 -0.02 9.16 -2.66
N MET A 32 0.23 8.01 -3.25
CA MET A 32 0.35 7.89 -4.69
C MET A 32 -1.01 8.03 -5.36
N VAL A 33 -1.05 8.78 -6.47
CA VAL A 33 -2.25 9.01 -7.28
C VAL A 33 -2.04 8.45 -8.67
N PHE A 34 -3.00 7.68 -9.14
CA PHE A 34 -3.04 7.12 -10.49
C PHE A 34 -4.00 7.95 -11.35
N GLN A 35 -3.55 8.33 -12.56
CA GLN A 35 -4.37 9.10 -13.48
C GLN A 35 -5.63 8.34 -13.86
N ARG A 36 -6.79 8.98 -13.69
CA ARG A 36 -8.08 8.48 -14.20
C ARG A 36 -8.25 8.84 -15.67
N ASN A 37 -9.09 8.09 -16.35
CA ASN A 37 -9.54 8.39 -17.70
C ASN A 37 -10.80 9.28 -17.69
N ASN A 38 -11.26 9.64 -18.90
CA ASN A 38 -12.45 10.47 -19.08
C ASN A 38 -13.76 9.82 -18.58
N SER A 39 -13.77 8.50 -18.38
CA SER A 39 -14.89 7.76 -17.78
C SER A 39 -14.80 7.69 -16.24
N ASN A 40 -13.96 8.52 -15.64
CA ASN A 40 -13.71 8.55 -14.20
C ASN A 40 -13.25 7.20 -13.63
N THR A 41 -12.46 6.43 -14.39
CA THR A 41 -11.89 5.16 -13.92
C THR A 41 -10.37 5.13 -14.12
N GLY A 42 -9.67 4.38 -13.27
CA GLY A 42 -8.22 4.19 -13.36
C GLY A 42 -7.79 2.85 -12.82
N TYR A 43 -6.53 2.50 -13.06
CA TYR A 43 -5.91 1.29 -12.54
C TYR A 43 -4.88 1.64 -11.49
N VAL A 44 -4.95 0.95 -10.36
CA VAL A 44 -3.87 0.93 -9.36
C VAL A 44 -3.01 -0.30 -9.67
N ASN A 45 -1.76 -0.06 -10.08
CA ASN A 45 -0.79 -1.13 -10.22
C ASN A 45 -0.26 -1.51 -8.85
N VAL A 46 -0.11 -2.81 -8.61
CA VAL A 46 0.29 -3.35 -7.31
C VAL A 46 1.38 -4.38 -7.53
N TYR A 47 2.51 -4.26 -6.84
CA TYR A 47 3.55 -5.28 -6.80
C TYR A 47 4.27 -5.31 -5.47
N GLY A 48 4.83 -6.47 -5.17
CA GLY A 48 5.49 -6.72 -3.92
C GLY A 48 5.98 -8.14 -3.80
N ASN A 49 6.20 -8.57 -2.56
CA ASN A 49 6.72 -9.88 -2.26
C ASN A 49 5.89 -10.57 -1.17
N VAL A 50 5.84 -11.89 -1.24
CA VAL A 50 5.27 -12.77 -0.22
C VAL A 50 6.39 -13.56 0.45
N ALA A 51 6.30 -13.77 1.76
CA ALA A 51 7.35 -14.48 2.50
C ALA A 51 7.28 -16.02 2.32
N GLN A 52 6.18 -16.53 1.82
CA GLN A 52 5.98 -17.95 1.55
C GLN A 52 5.00 -18.16 0.40
N ASP A 53 5.02 -19.33 -0.19
CA ASP A 53 4.13 -19.74 -1.27
C ASP A 53 2.66 -19.52 -0.98
N CYS A 54 1.96 -18.91 -1.95
CA CYS A 54 0.50 -18.82 -1.95
C CYS A 54 -0.05 -19.14 -3.35
N ASP A 55 -1.32 -19.52 -3.41
CA ASP A 55 -1.94 -19.92 -4.68
C ASP A 55 -2.28 -18.71 -5.54
N ARG A 56 -2.63 -17.59 -4.88
CA ARG A 56 -2.95 -16.32 -5.53
C ARG A 56 -2.82 -15.15 -4.58
N VAL A 57 -2.67 -13.98 -5.15
CA VAL A 57 -2.77 -12.70 -4.44
C VAL A 57 -4.03 -11.97 -4.87
N GLU A 58 -4.78 -11.52 -3.90
CA GLU A 58 -6.01 -10.74 -4.09
C GLU A 58 -5.83 -9.32 -3.53
N ALA A 59 -6.48 -8.36 -4.16
CA ALA A 59 -6.52 -6.98 -3.69
C ALA A 59 -7.94 -6.42 -3.72
N ARG A 60 -8.17 -5.39 -2.89
CA ARG A 60 -9.35 -4.54 -2.97
C ARG A 60 -9.01 -3.09 -2.64
N LEU A 61 -9.87 -2.18 -3.08
CA LEU A 61 -9.80 -0.78 -2.75
C LEU A 61 -10.98 -0.43 -1.84
N VAL A 62 -10.68 0.01 -0.63
CA VAL A 62 -11.67 0.41 0.37
C VAL A 62 -11.76 1.93 0.41
N ALA A 63 -12.93 2.49 0.10
CA ALA A 63 -13.14 3.94 0.14
C ALA A 63 -12.89 4.47 1.56
N ARG A 64 -12.08 5.52 1.68
CA ARG A 64 -11.65 6.05 2.99
C ARG A 64 -12.77 6.75 3.75
N SER A 65 -13.68 7.39 3.03
CA SER A 65 -14.87 7.99 3.63
C SER A 65 -16.01 8.10 2.62
N SER A 66 -17.18 8.43 3.09
CA SER A 66 -18.36 8.67 2.24
C SER A 66 -18.05 9.72 1.17
N GLY A 67 -18.40 9.43 -0.07
CA GLY A 67 -18.16 10.32 -1.22
C GLY A 67 -16.73 10.30 -1.77
N GLN A 68 -15.81 9.51 -1.21
CA GLN A 68 -14.42 9.39 -1.68
C GLN A 68 -14.18 8.15 -2.54
N GLY A 69 -15.19 7.64 -3.20
CA GLY A 69 -15.10 6.49 -4.09
C GLY A 69 -16.00 5.34 -3.66
N VAL A 70 -15.84 4.20 -4.30
CA VAL A 70 -16.64 2.98 -4.06
C VAL A 70 -15.70 1.86 -3.61
N THR A 71 -16.04 1.18 -2.52
CA THR A 71 -15.31 -0.01 -2.08
C THR A 71 -15.52 -1.16 -3.06
N THR A 72 -14.43 -1.77 -3.52
CA THR A 72 -14.49 -2.96 -4.41
C THR A 72 -14.63 -4.24 -3.59
N SER A 73 -15.12 -5.29 -4.24
CA SER A 73 -14.88 -6.65 -3.78
C SER A 73 -13.41 -7.04 -3.93
N TRP A 74 -13.01 -8.14 -3.28
CA TRP A 74 -11.71 -8.75 -3.53
C TRP A 74 -11.61 -9.23 -4.98
N ALA A 75 -10.51 -8.92 -5.63
CA ALA A 75 -10.19 -9.34 -6.99
C ALA A 75 -8.82 -10.01 -7.01
N VAL A 76 -8.70 -11.11 -7.73
CA VAL A 76 -7.41 -11.76 -7.98
C VAL A 76 -6.58 -10.83 -8.85
N ILE A 77 -5.43 -10.41 -8.35
CA ILE A 77 -4.46 -9.57 -9.09
C ILE A 77 -3.27 -10.38 -9.60
N ASP A 78 -2.98 -11.51 -8.96
CA ASP A 78 -1.97 -12.46 -9.40
C ASP A 78 -2.42 -13.88 -9.06
N SER A 79 -2.49 -14.74 -10.07
CA SER A 79 -2.87 -16.16 -9.95
C SER A 79 -1.67 -17.11 -10.05
N ARG A 80 -0.46 -16.58 -10.19
CA ARG A 80 0.79 -17.33 -10.32
C ARG A 80 1.90 -16.56 -9.65
N VAL A 81 1.99 -16.68 -8.34
CA VAL A 81 3.08 -16.05 -7.57
C VAL A 81 4.36 -16.83 -7.85
N ASP A 82 5.26 -16.26 -8.65
CA ASP A 82 6.54 -16.86 -9.03
C ASP A 82 7.67 -16.24 -8.23
N GLY A 83 8.51 -17.10 -7.64
CA GLY A 83 9.70 -16.67 -6.90
C GLY A 83 9.40 -15.71 -5.75
N GLN A 84 8.24 -15.83 -5.10
CA GLN A 84 7.77 -14.95 -4.01
C GLN A 84 7.43 -13.51 -4.43
N ALA A 85 7.54 -13.15 -5.71
CA ALA A 85 7.10 -11.86 -6.21
C ALA A 85 5.67 -11.95 -6.76
N PHE A 86 4.90 -10.89 -6.57
CA PHE A 86 3.59 -10.76 -7.19
C PHE A 86 3.46 -9.40 -7.89
N SER A 87 2.66 -9.39 -8.95
CA SER A 87 2.32 -8.16 -9.66
C SER A 87 0.92 -8.22 -10.27
N GLY A 88 0.23 -7.11 -10.26
CA GLY A 88 -1.08 -7.03 -10.87
C GLY A 88 -1.65 -5.62 -10.84
N LYS A 89 -2.93 -5.51 -11.16
CA LYS A 89 -3.63 -4.23 -11.13
C LYS A 89 -5.08 -4.42 -10.72
N ILE A 90 -5.63 -3.39 -10.09
CA ILE A 90 -7.05 -3.32 -9.75
C ILE A 90 -7.66 -2.04 -10.29
N GLN A 91 -8.84 -2.13 -10.91
CA GLN A 91 -9.57 -1.00 -11.47
C GLN A 91 -10.62 -0.50 -10.49
N ASN A 92 -10.79 0.83 -10.44
CA ASN A 92 -11.92 1.44 -9.75
C ASN A 92 -12.23 2.83 -10.34
N SER A 93 -13.31 3.44 -9.84
CA SER A 93 -13.64 4.84 -10.12
C SER A 93 -12.67 5.80 -9.42
N GLY A 94 -12.68 7.07 -9.85
CA GLY A 94 -11.97 8.13 -9.15
C GLY A 94 -12.34 8.19 -7.67
N GLY A 95 -11.32 8.32 -6.81
CA GLY A 95 -11.54 8.28 -5.37
C GLY A 95 -10.24 8.21 -4.58
N TRP A 96 -10.40 8.07 -3.25
CA TRP A 96 -9.32 7.99 -2.28
C TRP A 96 -9.50 6.77 -1.40
N TYR A 97 -8.54 5.87 -1.42
CA TYR A 97 -8.70 4.50 -0.96
C TYR A 97 -7.62 4.07 0.03
N THR A 98 -7.94 3.07 0.84
CA THR A 98 -6.98 2.14 1.39
C THR A 98 -6.89 0.95 0.43
N LEU A 99 -5.71 0.66 -0.09
CA LEU A 99 -5.43 -0.58 -0.82
C LEU A 99 -5.19 -1.68 0.20
N GLU A 100 -5.96 -2.74 0.13
CA GLU A 100 -5.74 -3.96 0.91
C GLU A 100 -5.31 -5.10 -0.02
N VAL A 101 -4.30 -5.87 0.40
CA VAL A 101 -3.75 -7.00 -0.35
C VAL A 101 -3.65 -8.21 0.56
N ARG A 102 -3.98 -9.38 0.05
CA ARG A 102 -3.87 -10.65 0.80
C ARG A 102 -3.38 -11.80 -0.08
N GLY A 103 -2.64 -12.70 0.53
CA GLY A 103 -2.23 -13.97 -0.08
C GLY A 103 -3.14 -15.10 0.37
N ILE A 104 -3.57 -15.93 -0.58
CA ILE A 104 -4.49 -17.05 -0.37
C ILE A 104 -3.76 -18.37 -0.64
N LYS A 105 -3.93 -19.33 0.26
CA LYS A 105 -3.48 -20.72 0.10
C LYS A 105 -4.59 -21.66 0.56
N ASN A 106 -4.95 -22.65 -0.25
CA ASN A 106 -6.03 -23.59 0.05
C ASN A 106 -7.31 -22.87 0.53
N GLU A 107 -7.73 -21.84 -0.20
CA GLU A 107 -8.90 -20.98 0.08
C GLU A 107 -8.85 -20.23 1.42
N SER A 108 -7.73 -20.27 2.14
CA SER A 108 -7.54 -19.56 3.40
C SER A 108 -6.60 -18.38 3.25
N VAL A 109 -6.86 -17.29 3.98
CA VAL A 109 -5.95 -16.13 4.04
C VAL A 109 -4.72 -16.49 4.87
N LEU A 110 -3.55 -16.43 4.26
CA LEU A 110 -2.26 -16.65 4.94
C LEU A 110 -1.72 -15.38 5.59
N PHE A 111 -1.82 -14.27 4.87
CA PHE A 111 -1.28 -12.98 5.27
C PHE A 111 -2.00 -11.85 4.55
N SER A 112 -1.94 -10.67 5.11
CA SER A 112 -2.49 -9.45 4.52
C SER A 112 -1.63 -8.23 4.85
N SER A 113 -1.74 -7.20 4.00
CA SER A 113 -1.09 -5.91 4.19
C SER A 113 -1.95 -4.82 3.55
N SER A 114 -1.66 -3.57 3.87
CA SER A 114 -2.39 -2.44 3.30
C SER A 114 -1.49 -1.24 3.04
N VAL A 115 -1.93 -0.38 2.12
CA VAL A 115 -1.36 0.94 1.87
C VAL A 115 -2.47 1.96 1.99
N GLU A 116 -2.26 2.89 2.89
CA GLU A 116 -3.18 3.99 3.11
C GLU A 116 -3.08 5.06 2.01
N ARG A 117 -4.16 5.80 1.80
CA ARG A 117 -4.19 6.98 0.93
C ARG A 117 -3.66 6.74 -0.48
N VAL A 118 -4.24 5.76 -1.18
CA VAL A 118 -4.00 5.54 -2.61
C VAL A 118 -5.12 6.21 -3.39
N GLY A 119 -4.76 7.08 -4.33
CA GLY A 119 -5.70 7.87 -5.12
C GLY A 119 -5.88 7.36 -6.55
N ILE A 120 -7.10 7.45 -7.06
CA ILE A 120 -7.39 7.46 -8.50
C ILE A 120 -7.99 8.84 -8.80
N GLY A 121 -7.28 9.68 -9.57
CA GLY A 121 -7.67 11.08 -9.73
C GLY A 121 -6.94 11.75 -10.88
N GLU A 122 -6.82 13.08 -10.79
CA GLU A 122 -6.06 13.86 -11.75
C GLU A 122 -4.60 13.99 -11.32
N VAL A 123 -3.71 13.78 -12.27
CA VAL A 123 -2.26 14.00 -12.10
C VAL A 123 -1.84 15.14 -13.00
N PHE A 124 -1.29 16.20 -12.40
CA PHE A 124 -0.83 17.39 -13.12
C PHE A 124 0.69 17.46 -13.04
N LEU A 125 1.32 17.73 -14.19
CA LEU A 125 2.72 18.09 -14.25
C LEU A 125 2.81 19.61 -14.31
N ILE A 126 3.45 20.22 -13.30
CA ILE A 126 3.72 21.65 -13.27
C ILE A 126 5.20 21.84 -13.61
N ALA A 127 5.48 22.50 -14.74
CA ALA A 127 6.82 22.79 -15.20
C ALA A 127 6.95 24.28 -15.51
N GLY A 128 8.08 24.87 -15.16
CA GLY A 128 8.34 26.29 -15.39
C GLY A 128 9.45 26.83 -14.49
N GLN A 129 9.52 28.16 -14.43
CA GLN A 129 10.49 28.87 -13.58
C GLN A 129 9.92 29.14 -12.18
N SER A 130 10.35 30.21 -11.54
CA SER A 130 10.05 30.58 -10.14
C SER A 130 8.57 30.53 -9.77
N ASN A 131 7.66 30.91 -10.67
CA ASN A 131 6.22 30.85 -10.39
C ASN A 131 5.72 29.40 -10.28
N ALA A 132 6.27 28.48 -11.08
CA ALA A 132 5.94 27.06 -10.99
C ALA A 132 6.49 26.41 -9.71
N GLN A 133 7.55 26.98 -9.14
CA GLN A 133 8.14 26.56 -7.87
C GLN A 133 7.45 27.18 -6.64
N GLY A 134 6.44 28.00 -6.83
CA GLY A 134 5.71 28.62 -5.73
C GLY A 134 6.33 29.90 -5.16
N TYR A 135 7.28 30.51 -5.85
CA TYR A 135 7.86 31.80 -5.45
C TYR A 135 6.93 33.01 -5.72
N GLY A 136 5.72 32.77 -6.13
CA GLY A 136 4.72 33.81 -6.31
C GLY A 136 4.31 34.43 -4.98
N THR A 137 4.41 35.76 -4.88
CA THR A 137 4.02 36.54 -3.70
C THR A 137 2.55 36.95 -3.74
N ALA A 138 1.65 36.04 -4.02
CA ALA A 138 0.23 36.34 -3.87
C ALA A 138 -0.14 36.22 -2.38
N PRO A 139 -0.36 37.31 -1.64
CA PRO A 139 -0.59 37.26 -0.20
C PRO A 139 -1.87 36.51 0.18
N ASN A 140 -2.70 36.16 -0.79
CA ASN A 140 -3.95 35.41 -0.62
C ASN A 140 -3.95 34.03 -1.29
N ALA A 141 -2.81 33.56 -1.83
CA ALA A 141 -2.73 32.22 -2.38
C ALA A 141 -2.79 31.21 -1.22
N LYS A 142 -3.92 30.57 -1.08
CA LYS A 142 -4.11 29.48 -0.11
C LYS A 142 -3.77 28.16 -0.81
N GLY A 143 -2.87 27.39 -0.20
CA GLY A 143 -2.67 25.99 -0.57
C GLY A 143 -3.94 25.19 -0.35
N ALA A 144 -4.06 24.07 -1.03
CA ALA A 144 -5.14 23.12 -0.75
C ALA A 144 -4.96 22.56 0.68
N ASN A 145 -6.00 22.70 1.50
CA ASN A 145 -6.08 22.08 2.81
C ASN A 145 -7.07 20.90 2.74
N ASP A 146 -6.73 19.92 1.92
CA ASP A 146 -7.55 18.74 1.69
C ASP A 146 -6.63 17.51 1.60
N ASP A 147 -6.93 16.48 2.39
CA ASP A 147 -6.14 15.24 2.45
C ASP A 147 -6.09 14.49 1.10
N ARG A 148 -7.00 14.82 0.17
CA ARG A 148 -7.08 14.25 -1.19
C ARG A 148 -6.12 14.92 -2.18
N VAL A 149 -5.48 16.00 -1.80
CA VAL A 149 -4.50 16.70 -2.64
C VAL A 149 -3.10 16.35 -2.17
N ASN A 150 -2.29 15.81 -3.07
CA ASN A 150 -0.90 15.50 -2.80
C ASN A 150 0.02 16.21 -3.80
N THR A 151 1.14 16.72 -3.31
CA THR A 151 2.16 17.37 -4.13
C THR A 151 3.47 16.63 -3.97
N TYR A 152 4.06 16.20 -5.07
CA TYR A 152 5.42 15.70 -5.11
C TYR A 152 6.33 16.79 -5.64
N VAL A 153 7.22 17.27 -4.79
CA VAL A 153 8.28 18.21 -5.17
C VAL A 153 9.59 17.45 -5.15
N PRO A 154 10.24 17.23 -6.31
CA PRO A 154 11.58 16.64 -6.33
C PRO A 154 12.49 17.56 -5.50
N ARG A 155 13.17 17.01 -4.50
CA ARG A 155 14.22 17.76 -3.81
C ARG A 155 15.37 17.92 -4.79
N TYR A 156 15.57 19.14 -5.28
CA TYR A 156 16.85 19.51 -5.83
C TYR A 156 17.86 19.43 -4.69
N HIS A 157 18.82 18.55 -4.79
CA HIS A 157 20.05 18.73 -4.06
C HIS A 157 20.70 19.99 -4.66
N ASP A 158 20.57 21.09 -3.96
CA ASP A 158 21.32 22.29 -4.26
C ASP A 158 22.80 21.98 -3.98
N THR A 159 23.53 21.57 -5.01
CA THR A 159 24.97 21.31 -4.92
C THR A 159 25.76 22.63 -4.99
N HIS A 160 25.09 23.76 -4.95
CA HIS A 160 25.70 25.06 -4.75
C HIS A 160 25.75 25.35 -3.25
N ALA A 161 26.64 24.64 -2.53
CA ALA A 161 27.18 25.20 -1.32
C ALA A 161 27.94 26.47 -1.76
N SER A 162 27.40 27.60 -1.39
CA SER A 162 28.07 28.90 -1.51
C SER A 162 29.43 28.83 -0.80
N ASP A 163 30.45 29.17 -1.53
CA ASP A 163 31.75 29.61 -1.01
C ASP A 163 31.58 30.78 -0.01
#